data_dc5664d31a3cfb25c0f7f87539b3c514
#
_entry.id   dc5664d31a3cfb25c0f7f87539b3c514
#
_cell.length_a   1.000
_cell.length_b   1.000
_cell.length_c   1.000
_cell.angle_alpha   90.00
_cell.angle_beta   90.00
_cell.angle_gamma   90.00
#
_symmetry.space_group_name_H-M   'P 1'
#
loop_
_entity.id
_entity.type
_entity.pdbx_description
1 polymer ?
#
loop_
_entity_poly.entity_id
_entity_poly.type
_entity_poly.pdbx_seq_one_letter_code
_entity_poly.pdbx_strand_id
1 'polypeptide(L)'
;MTTPPEALYSLIIPAYNEEHRITPLFDAIDRFDGELIVVCDGKDSTADIVDRIATQRQDLTIRCLRFDHRLGKGGGVIAGLMAARSPLVGYFDADGSTSIEEMKRLFLLLSNMDGAIGSRWMPDSTLKVPQSILRQMESRAFNLLIRVLFGLSYHDTQCGAKVFKKSAIDAVVPRMISRGFEFDVELLWRLRSAGFRVTEVPIEWQNKGDSRVHKRDMIGMLSGLFRVRFGFGRP
;
A
#
# COMPACT_ATOMS: atom_id res chain seq x y z
N MET A 1 -10.13 30.66 -14.94
CA MET A 1 -9.19 29.56 -14.59
C MET A 1 -10.02 28.30 -14.46
N THR A 2 -10.00 27.44 -15.45
CA THR A 2 -10.70 26.15 -15.38
C THR A 2 -9.93 25.28 -14.40
N THR A 3 -10.58 24.86 -13.32
CA THR A 3 -10.05 23.83 -12.42
C THR A 3 -9.68 22.60 -13.29
N PRO A 4 -8.46 22.06 -13.19
CA PRO A 4 -8.14 20.84 -13.93
C PRO A 4 -9.17 19.76 -13.54
N PRO A 5 -9.56 18.89 -14.49
CA PRO A 5 -10.51 17.83 -14.18
C PRO A 5 -9.99 17.03 -12.96
N GLU A 6 -10.88 16.78 -11.98
CA GLU A 6 -10.54 16.00 -10.81
C GLU A 6 -10.00 14.65 -11.27
N ALA A 7 -8.79 14.32 -10.83
CA ALA A 7 -8.16 13.05 -11.14
C ALA A 7 -9.07 11.91 -10.65
N LEU A 8 -9.33 10.91 -11.51
CA LEU A 8 -10.17 9.77 -11.13
C LEU A 8 -9.50 8.87 -10.09
N TYR A 9 -8.17 8.84 -10.09
CA TYR A 9 -7.35 7.97 -9.27
C TYR A 9 -6.34 8.75 -8.44
N SER A 10 -6.14 8.36 -7.17
CA SER A 10 -4.96 8.75 -6.39
C SER A 10 -4.20 7.50 -5.95
N LEU A 11 -2.92 7.43 -6.29
CA LEU A 11 -2.02 6.37 -5.86
C LEU A 11 -1.01 6.90 -4.83
N ILE A 12 -0.97 6.25 -3.68
CA ILE A 12 -0.09 6.57 -2.58
C ILE A 12 1.17 5.72 -2.64
N ILE A 13 2.32 6.36 -2.48
CA ILE A 13 3.64 5.74 -2.46
C ILE A 13 4.31 6.10 -1.14
N PRO A 14 4.27 5.22 -0.11
CA PRO A 14 5.00 5.46 1.13
C PRO A 14 6.51 5.32 0.87
N ALA A 15 7.30 6.36 1.18
CA ALA A 15 8.71 6.44 0.86
C ALA A 15 9.55 6.83 2.09
N TYR A 16 10.14 5.83 2.75
CA TYR A 16 11.06 6.00 3.87
C TYR A 16 12.50 5.70 3.45
N ASN A 17 13.32 6.72 3.25
CA ASN A 17 14.71 6.62 2.80
C ASN A 17 14.84 5.83 1.48
N GLU A 18 14.15 6.29 0.44
CA GLU A 18 14.08 5.65 -0.88
C GLU A 18 14.87 6.40 -1.95
N GLU A 19 15.86 7.23 -1.60
CA GLU A 19 16.61 8.09 -2.53
C GLU A 19 17.23 7.34 -3.71
N HIS A 20 17.60 6.05 -3.53
CA HIS A 20 18.17 5.23 -4.59
C HIS A 20 17.14 4.49 -5.43
N ARG A 21 15.88 4.36 -4.96
CA ARG A 21 14.83 3.58 -5.63
C ARG A 21 13.71 4.42 -6.22
N ILE A 22 13.56 5.67 -5.75
CA ILE A 22 12.43 6.50 -6.16
C ILE A 22 12.55 6.95 -7.62
N THR A 23 13.76 7.29 -8.11
CA THR A 23 13.97 7.66 -9.51
C THR A 23 13.68 6.51 -10.46
N PRO A 24 14.26 5.30 -10.30
CA PRO A 24 13.88 4.13 -11.12
C PRO A 24 12.39 3.80 -11.11
N LEU A 25 11.70 4.04 -9.99
CA LEU A 25 10.24 3.85 -9.94
C LEU A 25 9.52 4.80 -10.90
N PHE A 26 9.84 6.09 -10.84
CA PHE A 26 9.22 7.09 -11.72
C PHE A 26 9.62 6.95 -13.19
N ASP A 27 10.84 6.52 -13.48
CA ASP A 27 11.31 6.23 -14.84
C ASP A 27 10.53 5.07 -15.49
N ALA A 28 10.04 4.13 -14.68
CA ALA A 28 9.20 3.02 -15.13
C ALA A 28 7.71 3.41 -15.33
N ILE A 29 7.30 4.63 -14.99
CA ILE A 29 5.93 5.11 -15.19
C ILE A 29 5.88 5.91 -16.49
N ASP A 30 5.39 5.30 -17.58
CA ASP A 30 5.19 6.02 -18.83
C ASP A 30 4.08 7.04 -18.72
N ARG A 31 2.89 6.61 -18.27
CA ARG A 31 1.70 7.46 -18.14
C ARG A 31 0.80 6.99 -17.01
N PHE A 32 0.28 7.95 -16.24
CA PHE A 32 -0.76 7.72 -15.25
C PHE A 32 -1.77 8.87 -15.26
N ASP A 33 -3.05 8.57 -15.58
CA ASP A 33 -4.13 9.56 -15.66
C ASP A 33 -4.75 9.84 -14.27
N GLY A 34 -3.91 9.97 -13.25
CA GLY A 34 -4.28 10.17 -11.86
C GLY A 34 -3.24 10.98 -11.10
N GLU A 35 -3.44 11.09 -9.80
CA GLU A 35 -2.52 11.75 -8.87
C GLU A 35 -1.60 10.71 -8.22
N LEU A 36 -0.29 10.96 -8.19
CA LEU A 36 0.70 10.21 -7.45
C LEU A 36 1.05 10.99 -6.17
N ILE A 37 0.74 10.43 -5.01
CA ILE A 37 1.02 11.05 -3.71
C ILE A 37 2.17 10.29 -3.04
N VAL A 38 3.35 10.91 -3.05
CA VAL A 38 4.52 10.33 -2.37
C VAL A 38 4.57 10.84 -0.94
N VAL A 39 4.57 9.93 0.02
CA VAL A 39 4.64 10.26 1.45
C VAL A 39 6.05 10.00 1.96
N CYS A 40 6.80 11.07 2.16
CA CYS A 40 8.20 11.05 2.56
C CYS A 40 8.31 11.30 4.07
N ASP A 41 8.65 10.27 4.85
CA ASP A 41 8.84 10.32 6.30
C ASP A 41 10.26 9.92 6.72
N GLY A 42 11.20 9.95 5.75
CA GLY A 42 12.63 9.70 5.91
C GLY A 42 13.43 10.97 6.18
N LYS A 43 14.76 10.79 6.33
CA LYS A 43 15.72 11.88 6.58
C LYS A 43 16.74 12.04 5.44
N ASP A 44 16.63 11.20 4.39
CA ASP A 44 17.49 11.25 3.21
C ASP A 44 16.95 12.24 2.16
N SER A 45 17.53 12.22 0.98
CA SER A 45 17.16 13.13 -0.12
C SER A 45 15.89 12.72 -0.87
N THR A 46 15.13 11.71 -0.44
CA THR A 46 13.96 11.18 -1.16
C THR A 46 12.97 12.29 -1.54
N ALA A 47 12.62 13.15 -0.57
CA ALA A 47 11.63 14.20 -0.80
C ALA A 47 12.09 15.25 -1.82
N ASP A 48 13.38 15.62 -1.78
CA ASP A 48 13.97 16.58 -2.74
C ASP A 48 14.06 15.99 -4.15
N ILE A 49 14.29 14.67 -4.25
CA ILE A 49 14.29 13.96 -5.53
C ILE A 49 12.86 13.95 -6.10
N VAL A 50 11.85 13.66 -5.29
CA VAL A 50 10.44 13.66 -5.71
C VAL A 50 10.00 15.02 -6.22
N ASP A 51 10.34 16.13 -5.55
CA ASP A 51 9.99 17.47 -5.99
C ASP A 51 10.68 17.84 -7.33
N ARG A 52 11.92 17.38 -7.50
CA ARG A 52 12.65 17.54 -8.77
C ARG A 52 11.97 16.77 -9.90
N ILE A 53 11.59 15.52 -9.66
CA ILE A 53 10.86 14.69 -10.62
C ILE A 53 9.52 15.36 -10.96
N ALA A 54 8.76 15.85 -9.99
CA ALA A 54 7.49 16.54 -10.20
C ALA A 54 7.65 17.79 -11.10
N THR A 55 8.78 18.48 -11.00
CA THR A 55 9.09 19.62 -11.87
C THR A 55 9.46 19.19 -13.29
N GLN A 56 10.13 18.05 -13.45
CA GLN A 56 10.60 17.54 -14.75
C GLN A 56 9.50 16.79 -15.52
N ARG A 57 8.66 15.99 -14.80
CA ARG A 57 7.60 15.14 -15.35
C ARG A 57 6.25 15.87 -15.33
N GLN A 58 6.10 16.90 -16.17
CA GLN A 58 4.87 17.68 -16.34
C GLN A 58 3.69 16.84 -16.89
N ASP A 59 3.99 15.65 -17.41
CA ASP A 59 3.03 14.65 -17.87
C ASP A 59 2.39 13.85 -16.74
N LEU A 60 2.93 13.92 -15.52
CA LEU A 60 2.43 13.27 -14.32
C LEU A 60 1.98 14.30 -13.28
N THR A 61 0.88 14.02 -12.60
CA THR A 61 0.46 14.81 -11.43
C THR A 61 1.07 14.20 -10.17
N ILE A 62 2.17 14.78 -9.69
CA ILE A 62 2.93 14.29 -8.53
C ILE A 62 2.80 15.29 -7.39
N ARG A 63 2.49 14.78 -6.20
CA ARG A 63 2.45 15.56 -4.95
C ARG A 63 3.29 14.88 -3.87
N CYS A 64 4.25 15.62 -3.29
CA CYS A 64 5.07 15.18 -2.18
C CYS A 64 4.48 15.64 -0.84
N LEU A 65 4.22 14.72 0.06
CA LEU A 65 3.88 15.00 1.46
C LEU A 65 5.12 14.75 2.31
N ARG A 66 5.65 15.79 2.92
CA ARG A 66 6.87 15.73 3.74
C ARG A 66 6.53 15.67 5.23
N PHE A 67 7.17 14.76 5.94
CA PHE A 67 7.07 14.63 7.38
C PHE A 67 8.47 14.67 8.00
N ASP A 68 8.62 15.40 9.09
CA ASP A 68 9.86 15.56 9.86
C ASP A 68 10.16 14.39 10.80
N HIS A 69 9.20 13.49 10.96
CA HIS A 69 9.28 12.31 11.81
C HIS A 69 8.75 11.07 11.10
N ARG A 70 9.23 9.91 11.51
CA ARG A 70 8.83 8.63 10.94
C ARG A 70 7.39 8.28 11.31
N LEU A 71 6.56 8.08 10.31
CA LEU A 71 5.15 7.65 10.44
C LEU A 71 5.02 6.11 10.54
N GLY A 72 6.01 5.38 10.02
CA GLY A 72 5.91 3.95 9.73
C GLY A 72 5.12 3.65 8.46
N LYS A 73 5.21 2.43 7.92
CA LYS A 73 4.58 2.07 6.65
C LYS A 73 3.08 2.38 6.66
N GLY A 74 2.36 1.88 7.65
CA GLY A 74 0.92 2.11 7.79
C GLY A 74 0.58 3.58 8.01
N GLY A 75 1.37 4.29 8.82
CA GLY A 75 1.19 5.72 9.04
C GLY A 75 1.34 6.53 7.77
N GLY A 76 2.36 6.23 6.96
CA GLY A 76 2.60 6.87 5.67
C GLY A 76 1.46 6.61 4.67
N VAL A 77 1.01 5.36 4.54
CA VAL A 77 -0.15 5.04 3.67
C VAL A 77 -1.40 5.76 4.14
N ILE A 78 -1.70 5.74 5.44
CA ILE A 78 -2.87 6.42 6.01
C ILE A 78 -2.82 7.94 5.73
N ALA A 79 -1.67 8.58 5.93
CA ALA A 79 -1.51 10.00 5.65
C ALA A 79 -1.80 10.32 4.17
N GLY A 80 -1.28 9.50 3.24
CA GLY A 80 -1.55 9.63 1.81
C GLY A 80 -3.03 9.41 1.46
N LEU A 81 -3.66 8.36 1.98
CA LEU A 81 -5.08 8.05 1.77
C LEU A 81 -5.99 9.17 2.28
N MET A 82 -5.67 9.79 3.41
CA MET A 82 -6.40 10.93 3.96
C MET A 82 -6.22 12.20 3.13
N ALA A 83 -5.06 12.40 2.52
CA ALA A 83 -4.75 13.54 1.66
C ALA A 83 -5.32 13.39 0.24
N ALA A 84 -5.64 12.18 -0.19
CA ALA A 84 -6.19 11.88 -1.51
C ALA A 84 -7.60 12.44 -1.67
N ARG A 85 -7.89 13.01 -2.86
CA ARG A 85 -9.18 13.64 -3.19
C ARG A 85 -9.99 12.85 -4.22
N SER A 86 -9.33 11.99 -4.97
CA SER A 86 -9.98 11.19 -6.03
C SER A 86 -10.98 10.18 -5.46
N PRO A 87 -12.05 9.84 -6.20
CA PRO A 87 -13.05 8.87 -5.77
C PRO A 87 -12.49 7.44 -5.63
N LEU A 88 -11.41 7.14 -6.36
CA LEU A 88 -10.70 5.87 -6.29
C LEU A 88 -9.28 6.09 -5.79
N VAL A 89 -8.89 5.34 -4.77
CA VAL A 89 -7.59 5.50 -4.12
C VAL A 89 -6.88 4.15 -3.99
N GLY A 90 -5.56 4.16 -4.01
CA GLY A 90 -4.79 2.95 -3.82
C GLY A 90 -3.40 3.26 -3.30
N TYR A 91 -2.64 2.22 -2.99
CA TYR A 91 -1.23 2.36 -2.64
C TYR A 91 -0.41 1.20 -3.18
N PHE A 92 0.86 1.47 -3.42
CA PHE A 92 1.85 0.45 -3.77
C PHE A 92 3.23 0.82 -3.23
N ASP A 93 4.09 -0.18 -3.13
CA ASP A 93 5.40 -0.01 -2.52
C ASP A 93 6.37 0.77 -3.43
N ALA A 94 7.21 1.63 -2.83
CA ALA A 94 8.18 2.47 -3.53
C ALA A 94 9.34 1.68 -4.19
N ASP A 95 9.44 0.37 -3.94
CA ASP A 95 10.51 -0.48 -4.47
C ASP A 95 10.28 -0.90 -5.94
N GLY A 96 9.12 -0.56 -6.52
CA GLY A 96 8.77 -0.92 -7.88
C GLY A 96 8.54 -2.41 -8.10
N SER A 97 8.25 -3.17 -7.05
CA SER A 97 7.90 -4.60 -7.14
C SER A 97 6.59 -4.85 -7.88
N THR A 98 5.68 -3.88 -7.86
CA THR A 98 4.43 -3.86 -8.63
C THR A 98 4.46 -2.72 -9.63
N SER A 99 4.06 -2.97 -10.88
CA SER A 99 4.03 -1.95 -11.91
C SER A 99 2.80 -1.04 -11.80
N ILE A 100 2.87 0.13 -12.44
CA ILE A 100 1.72 1.05 -12.53
C ILE A 100 0.57 0.42 -13.35
N GLU A 101 0.87 -0.43 -14.33
CA GLU A 101 -0.11 -1.14 -15.13
C GLU A 101 -0.92 -2.13 -14.29
N GLU A 102 -0.27 -2.84 -13.36
CA GLU A 102 -0.97 -3.69 -12.40
C GLU A 102 -1.91 -2.85 -11.51
N MET A 103 -1.48 -1.68 -11.06
CA MET A 103 -2.34 -0.79 -10.29
C MET A 103 -3.54 -0.29 -11.09
N LYS A 104 -3.35 0.07 -12.38
CA LYS A 104 -4.45 0.42 -13.29
C LYS A 104 -5.44 -0.74 -13.44
N ARG A 105 -4.94 -1.97 -13.62
CA ARG A 105 -5.76 -3.17 -13.72
C ARG A 105 -6.60 -3.41 -12.46
N LEU A 106 -6.03 -3.20 -11.27
CA LEU A 106 -6.76 -3.29 -10.01
C LEU A 106 -7.89 -2.27 -9.91
N PHE A 107 -7.67 -1.02 -10.35
CA PHE A 107 -8.70 0.02 -10.33
C PHE A 107 -9.94 -0.33 -11.17
N LEU A 108 -9.78 -1.04 -12.29
CA LEU A 108 -10.90 -1.46 -13.13
C LEU A 108 -11.89 -2.39 -12.40
N LEU A 109 -11.42 -3.13 -11.38
CA LEU A 109 -12.26 -4.03 -10.60
C LEU A 109 -13.22 -3.29 -9.64
N LEU A 110 -12.96 -2.01 -9.37
CA LEU A 110 -13.76 -1.20 -8.44
C LEU A 110 -15.14 -0.81 -9.01
N SER A 111 -15.42 -1.11 -10.28
CA SER A 111 -16.77 -0.98 -10.83
C SER A 111 -17.78 -1.82 -10.06
N ASN A 112 -17.40 -3.03 -9.59
CA ASN A 112 -18.26 -4.00 -8.93
C ASN A 112 -17.86 -4.29 -7.48
N MET A 113 -16.70 -3.81 -7.02
CA MET A 113 -16.14 -4.05 -5.70
C MET A 113 -15.83 -2.73 -4.99
N ASP A 114 -15.69 -2.79 -3.67
CA ASP A 114 -15.32 -1.62 -2.87
C ASP A 114 -13.81 -1.54 -2.64
N GLY A 115 -13.10 -2.66 -2.90
CA GLY A 115 -11.66 -2.75 -2.91
C GLY A 115 -11.17 -3.93 -3.73
N ALA A 116 -9.92 -3.86 -4.18
CA ALA A 116 -9.19 -4.97 -4.78
C ALA A 116 -7.76 -4.99 -4.23
N ILE A 117 -7.28 -6.19 -3.91
CA ILE A 117 -5.93 -6.42 -3.42
C ILE A 117 -5.20 -7.39 -4.33
N GLY A 118 -3.95 -7.10 -4.61
CA GLY A 118 -3.06 -8.01 -5.29
C GLY A 118 -2.63 -9.16 -4.40
N SER A 119 -2.41 -10.32 -4.97
CA SER A 119 -1.90 -11.49 -4.27
C SER A 119 -0.74 -12.11 -5.03
N ARG A 120 0.33 -12.43 -4.30
CA ARG A 120 1.50 -13.15 -4.81
C ARG A 120 1.30 -14.68 -4.74
N TRP A 121 0.26 -15.14 -4.05
CA TRP A 121 0.04 -16.53 -3.68
C TRP A 121 -1.14 -17.19 -4.37
N MET A 122 -1.82 -16.50 -5.25
CA MET A 122 -2.85 -17.09 -6.10
C MET A 122 -2.21 -17.91 -7.24
N PRO A 123 -2.90 -18.95 -7.77
CA PRO A 123 -2.34 -19.84 -8.80
C PRO A 123 -1.81 -19.11 -10.04
N ASP A 124 -2.49 -18.04 -10.47
CA ASP A 124 -2.17 -17.27 -11.68
C ASP A 124 -1.20 -16.10 -11.41
N SER A 125 -0.65 -15.99 -10.19
CA SER A 125 0.31 -14.94 -9.85
C SER A 125 1.66 -15.24 -10.49
N THR A 126 2.26 -14.24 -11.13
CA THR A 126 3.57 -14.35 -11.76
C THR A 126 4.64 -13.72 -10.88
N LEU A 127 5.51 -14.56 -10.32
CA LEU A 127 6.69 -14.13 -9.56
C LEU A 127 7.92 -14.17 -10.47
N LYS A 128 8.37 -13.03 -10.94
CA LYS A 128 9.55 -12.95 -11.85
C LYS A 128 10.86 -13.45 -11.21
N VAL A 129 10.96 -13.35 -9.87
CA VAL A 129 12.10 -13.88 -9.11
C VAL A 129 11.58 -14.69 -7.93
N PRO A 130 11.88 -15.98 -7.83
CA PRO A 130 11.41 -16.82 -6.73
C PRO A 130 11.92 -16.35 -5.37
N GLN A 131 11.07 -16.41 -4.36
CA GLN A 131 11.48 -16.21 -2.96
C GLN A 131 12.05 -17.52 -2.39
N SER A 132 12.93 -17.42 -1.38
CA SER A 132 13.43 -18.62 -0.68
C SER A 132 12.26 -19.39 -0.03
N ILE A 133 12.41 -20.72 0.02
CA ILE A 133 11.40 -21.62 0.61
C ILE A 133 11.07 -21.23 2.05
N LEU A 134 12.09 -20.88 2.85
CA LEU A 134 11.91 -20.46 4.24
C LEU A 134 11.00 -19.22 4.33
N ARG A 135 11.24 -18.22 3.49
CA ARG A 135 10.44 -16.99 3.46
C ARG A 135 9.00 -17.25 3.01
N GLN A 136 8.79 -18.19 2.09
CA GLN A 136 7.44 -18.62 1.70
C GLN A 136 6.71 -19.29 2.87
N MET A 137 7.40 -20.17 3.64
CA MET A 137 6.82 -20.83 4.81
C MET A 137 6.47 -19.82 5.91
N GLU A 138 7.36 -18.86 6.22
CA GLU A 138 7.09 -17.78 7.19
C GLU A 138 5.87 -16.98 6.80
N SER A 139 5.77 -16.57 5.53
CA SER A 139 4.61 -15.82 5.00
C SER A 139 3.31 -16.63 5.10
N ARG A 140 3.33 -17.93 4.77
CA ARG A 140 2.14 -18.80 4.87
C ARG A 140 1.70 -19.01 6.31
N ALA A 141 2.64 -19.23 7.23
CA ALA A 141 2.33 -19.36 8.66
C ALA A 141 1.71 -18.06 9.21
N PHE A 142 2.25 -16.92 8.82
CA PHE A 142 1.72 -15.62 9.21
C PHE A 142 0.30 -15.39 8.65
N ASN A 143 0.06 -15.71 7.38
CA ASN A 143 -1.27 -15.62 6.79
C ASN A 143 -2.28 -16.56 7.46
N LEU A 144 -1.86 -17.76 7.86
CA LEU A 144 -2.72 -18.68 8.62
C LEU A 144 -3.13 -18.07 9.97
N LEU A 145 -2.17 -17.46 10.69
CA LEU A 145 -2.45 -16.76 11.94
C LEU A 145 -3.48 -15.64 11.75
N ILE A 146 -3.32 -14.83 10.69
CA ILE A 146 -4.27 -13.76 10.35
C ILE A 146 -5.67 -14.33 10.07
N ARG A 147 -5.77 -15.43 9.31
CA ARG A 147 -7.05 -16.10 9.05
C ARG A 147 -7.75 -16.51 10.34
N VAL A 148 -7.01 -17.09 11.28
CA VAL A 148 -7.56 -17.56 12.56
C VAL A 148 -7.96 -16.37 13.45
N LEU A 149 -7.12 -15.35 13.58
CA LEU A 149 -7.37 -14.22 14.48
C LEU A 149 -8.44 -13.26 13.97
N PHE A 150 -8.47 -12.98 12.67
CA PHE A 150 -9.32 -11.94 12.07
C PHE A 150 -10.43 -12.50 11.19
N GLY A 151 -10.44 -13.79 10.93
CA GLY A 151 -11.38 -14.45 10.03
C GLY A 151 -11.21 -14.03 8.56
N LEU A 152 -10.09 -13.41 8.18
CA LEU A 152 -9.82 -12.98 6.81
C LEU A 152 -9.45 -14.19 5.95
N SER A 153 -10.12 -14.35 4.81
CA SER A 153 -9.91 -15.48 3.89
C SER A 153 -8.92 -15.23 2.77
N TYR A 154 -8.24 -14.07 2.76
CA TYR A 154 -7.26 -13.71 1.74
C TYR A 154 -6.00 -14.57 1.81
N HIS A 155 -5.38 -14.85 0.66
CA HIS A 155 -4.11 -15.57 0.55
C HIS A 155 -2.92 -14.67 0.85
N ASP A 156 -3.02 -13.35 0.54
CA ASP A 156 -1.94 -12.39 0.73
C ASP A 156 -2.44 -11.05 1.26
N THR A 157 -2.58 -10.95 2.57
CA THR A 157 -3.02 -9.70 3.21
C THR A 157 -1.98 -8.59 3.17
N GLN A 158 -0.70 -8.92 2.94
CA GLN A 158 0.43 -7.99 3.03
C GLN A 158 1.03 -7.60 1.67
N CYS A 159 0.42 -7.97 0.57
CA CYS A 159 0.82 -7.46 -0.73
C CYS A 159 0.69 -5.93 -0.76
N GLY A 160 1.75 -5.23 -1.19
CA GLY A 160 1.78 -3.77 -1.22
C GLY A 160 0.91 -3.13 -2.31
N ALA A 161 0.20 -3.91 -3.12
CA ALA A 161 -0.67 -3.41 -4.20
C ALA A 161 -2.13 -3.53 -3.81
N LYS A 162 -2.78 -2.41 -3.47
CA LYS A 162 -4.19 -2.38 -3.07
C LYS A 162 -4.88 -1.12 -3.55
N VAL A 163 -6.14 -1.25 -3.97
CA VAL A 163 -6.99 -0.14 -4.40
C VAL A 163 -8.38 -0.23 -3.77
N PHE A 164 -9.02 0.92 -3.57
CA PHE A 164 -10.29 1.03 -2.88
C PHE A 164 -11.12 2.19 -3.41
N LYS A 165 -12.42 2.14 -3.22
CA LYS A 165 -13.26 3.34 -3.28
C LYS A 165 -12.92 4.25 -2.09
N LYS A 166 -12.79 5.55 -2.34
CA LYS A 166 -12.49 6.54 -1.30
C LYS A 166 -13.50 6.49 -0.15
N SER A 167 -14.78 6.31 -0.45
CA SER A 167 -15.84 6.18 0.55
C SER A 167 -15.64 5.00 1.52
N ALA A 168 -15.10 3.87 1.05
CA ALA A 168 -14.77 2.74 1.91
C ALA A 168 -13.59 3.07 2.85
N ILE A 169 -12.59 3.76 2.33
CA ILE A 169 -11.43 4.22 3.11
C ILE A 169 -11.85 5.24 4.16
N ASP A 170 -12.65 6.24 3.80
CA ASP A 170 -13.12 7.29 4.73
C ASP A 170 -13.95 6.73 5.88
N ALA A 171 -14.67 5.64 5.64
CA ALA A 171 -15.45 4.98 6.68
C ALA A 171 -14.59 4.25 7.72
N VAL A 172 -13.38 3.77 7.37
CA VAL A 172 -12.61 2.89 8.25
C VAL A 172 -11.29 3.49 8.75
N VAL A 173 -10.60 4.28 7.92
CA VAL A 173 -9.27 4.82 8.26
C VAL A 173 -9.25 5.69 9.53
N PRO A 174 -10.26 6.54 9.83
CA PRO A 174 -10.27 7.32 11.07
C PRO A 174 -10.27 6.48 12.36
N ARG A 175 -10.63 5.20 12.25
CA ARG A 175 -10.68 4.26 13.39
C ARG A 175 -9.44 3.38 13.49
N MET A 176 -8.48 3.49 12.55
CA MET A 176 -7.27 2.66 12.52
C MET A 176 -6.27 3.11 13.58
N ILE A 177 -5.68 2.12 14.25
CA ILE A 177 -4.67 2.34 15.30
C ILE A 177 -3.27 1.89 14.88
N SER A 178 -3.17 0.99 13.89
CA SER A 178 -1.90 0.47 13.39
C SER A 178 -1.14 1.50 12.56
N ARG A 179 0.16 1.59 12.79
CA ARG A 179 1.07 2.48 12.05
C ARG A 179 2.22 1.72 11.38
N GLY A 180 2.46 0.48 11.77
CA GLY A 180 3.49 -0.40 11.22
C GLY A 180 3.00 -1.24 10.03
N PHE A 181 3.63 -2.40 9.83
CA PHE A 181 3.29 -3.33 8.76
C PHE A 181 1.97 -4.09 8.99
N GLU A 182 1.47 -4.12 10.23
CA GLU A 182 0.20 -4.75 10.59
C GLU A 182 -1.04 -3.96 10.10
N PHE A 183 -0.86 -2.74 9.61
CA PHE A 183 -1.94 -1.87 9.15
C PHE A 183 -2.76 -2.50 8.02
N ASP A 184 -2.13 -3.26 7.14
CA ASP A 184 -2.78 -3.96 6.03
C ASP A 184 -3.86 -4.92 6.53
N VAL A 185 -3.57 -5.65 7.59
CA VAL A 185 -4.52 -6.58 8.22
C VAL A 185 -5.66 -5.83 8.90
N GLU A 186 -5.34 -4.77 9.64
CA GLU A 186 -6.35 -3.93 10.29
C GLU A 186 -7.29 -3.31 9.25
N LEU A 187 -6.74 -2.76 8.16
CA LEU A 187 -7.53 -2.16 7.08
C LEU A 187 -8.53 -3.15 6.50
N LEU A 188 -8.05 -4.32 6.08
CA LEU A 188 -8.90 -5.36 5.49
C LEU A 188 -9.95 -5.89 6.47
N TRP A 189 -9.58 -6.06 7.74
CA TRP A 189 -10.51 -6.48 8.77
C TRP A 189 -11.61 -5.44 9.04
N ARG A 190 -11.26 -4.15 9.10
CA ARG A 190 -12.24 -3.07 9.29
C ARG A 190 -13.17 -2.93 8.09
N LEU A 191 -12.62 -3.00 6.86
CA LEU A 191 -13.44 -2.97 5.64
C LEU A 191 -14.46 -4.11 5.64
N ARG A 192 -14.02 -5.34 5.91
CA ARG A 192 -14.93 -6.49 6.01
C ARG A 192 -15.96 -6.31 7.13
N SER A 193 -15.54 -5.85 8.31
CA SER A 193 -16.44 -5.64 9.46
C SER A 193 -17.48 -4.55 9.20
N ALA A 194 -17.18 -3.60 8.31
CA ALA A 194 -18.08 -2.54 7.87
C ALA A 194 -18.94 -2.97 6.66
N GLY A 195 -18.83 -4.23 6.17
CA GLY A 195 -19.64 -4.76 5.10
C GLY A 195 -19.14 -4.46 3.68
N PHE A 196 -17.95 -3.87 3.53
CA PHE A 196 -17.36 -3.60 2.21
C PHE A 196 -16.83 -4.89 1.56
N ARG A 197 -17.03 -4.99 0.24
CA ARG A 197 -16.61 -6.14 -0.58
C ARG A 197 -15.24 -5.87 -1.16
N VAL A 198 -14.24 -6.63 -0.70
CA VAL A 198 -12.87 -6.57 -1.20
C VAL A 198 -12.54 -7.88 -1.90
N THR A 199 -12.11 -7.82 -3.15
CA THR A 199 -11.67 -8.99 -3.92
C THR A 199 -10.15 -9.13 -3.86
N GLU A 200 -9.67 -10.37 -3.93
CA GLU A 200 -8.25 -10.69 -4.07
C GLU A 200 -8.00 -11.23 -5.48
N VAL A 201 -6.95 -10.75 -6.13
CA VAL A 201 -6.63 -11.14 -7.50
C VAL A 201 -5.14 -11.40 -7.67
N PRO A 202 -4.76 -12.32 -8.58
CA PRO A 202 -3.35 -12.57 -8.89
C PRO A 202 -2.70 -11.33 -9.49
N ILE A 203 -1.43 -11.09 -9.18
CA ILE A 203 -0.64 -10.00 -9.74
C ILE A 203 0.68 -10.49 -10.33
N GLU A 204 1.21 -9.71 -11.27
CA GLU A 204 2.60 -9.78 -11.65
C GLU A 204 3.44 -9.02 -10.62
N TRP A 205 4.38 -9.72 -9.98
CA TRP A 205 5.22 -9.16 -8.93
C TRP A 205 6.69 -9.51 -9.14
N GLN A 206 7.56 -8.51 -8.98
CA GLN A 206 9.01 -8.68 -9.14
C GLN A 206 9.71 -8.52 -7.79
N ASN A 207 10.42 -9.58 -7.35
CA ASN A 207 11.25 -9.46 -6.16
C ASN A 207 12.48 -8.57 -6.46
N LYS A 208 12.57 -7.42 -5.82
CA LYS A 208 13.70 -6.48 -5.96
C LYS A 208 14.83 -6.74 -4.95
N GLY A 209 14.78 -7.84 -4.19
CA GLY A 209 15.88 -8.32 -3.33
C GLY A 209 16.00 -7.65 -1.95
N ASP A 210 15.77 -6.37 -1.83
CA ASP A 210 15.99 -5.58 -0.62
C ASP A 210 14.76 -5.48 0.27
N SER A 211 14.38 -6.59 0.90
CA SER A 211 13.33 -6.53 1.92
C SER A 211 13.81 -5.79 3.17
N ARG A 212 13.14 -4.71 3.53
CA ARG A 212 13.40 -3.93 4.75
C ARG A 212 12.70 -4.48 5.99
N VAL A 213 11.98 -5.60 5.88
CA VAL A 213 11.33 -6.24 7.04
C VAL A 213 12.37 -7.05 7.79
N HIS A 214 12.70 -6.63 9.01
CA HIS A 214 13.61 -7.33 9.91
C HIS A 214 12.82 -8.23 10.89
N LYS A 215 13.50 -9.19 11.53
CA LYS A 215 12.88 -10.07 12.55
C LYS A 215 12.24 -9.28 13.71
N ARG A 216 12.79 -8.11 14.06
CA ARG A 216 12.20 -7.22 15.09
C ARG A 216 10.84 -6.67 14.66
N ASP A 217 10.66 -6.41 13.36
CA ASP A 217 9.39 -5.92 12.83
C ASP A 217 8.29 -6.97 12.95
N MET A 218 8.63 -8.27 12.83
CA MET A 218 7.67 -9.37 13.02
C MET A 218 7.10 -9.42 14.43
N ILE A 219 7.92 -9.20 15.46
CA ILE A 219 7.44 -9.13 16.85
C ILE A 219 6.54 -7.91 17.05
N GLY A 220 6.93 -6.76 16.49
CA GLY A 220 6.11 -5.55 16.48
C GLY A 220 4.77 -5.76 15.79
N MET A 221 4.78 -6.42 14.63
CA MET A 221 3.56 -6.78 13.90
C MET A 221 2.63 -7.68 14.72
N LEU A 222 3.14 -8.74 15.32
CA LEU A 222 2.34 -9.64 16.16
C LEU A 222 1.71 -8.87 17.34
N SER A 223 2.50 -8.08 18.06
CA SER A 223 2.01 -7.23 19.15
C SER A 223 0.93 -6.25 18.66
N GLY A 224 1.13 -5.62 17.51
CA GLY A 224 0.16 -4.74 16.87
C GLY A 224 -1.15 -5.45 16.51
N LEU A 225 -1.06 -6.65 15.93
CA LEU A 225 -2.23 -7.47 15.61
C LEU A 225 -3.05 -7.84 16.85
N PHE A 226 -2.40 -8.26 17.94
CA PHE A 226 -3.10 -8.52 19.20
C PHE A 226 -3.77 -7.26 19.77
N ARG A 227 -3.11 -6.11 19.69
CA ARG A 227 -3.69 -4.82 20.08
C ARG A 227 -4.94 -4.50 19.28
N VAL A 228 -4.88 -4.66 17.95
CA VAL A 228 -6.03 -4.44 17.06
C VAL A 228 -7.19 -5.37 17.42
N ARG A 229 -6.90 -6.67 17.61
CA ARG A 229 -7.95 -7.69 17.80
C ARG A 229 -8.64 -7.61 19.14
N PHE A 230 -7.88 -7.36 20.22
CA PHE A 230 -8.35 -7.44 21.59
C PHE A 230 -8.46 -6.08 22.28
N GLY A 231 -8.08 -5.00 21.61
CA GLY A 231 -8.18 -3.65 22.17
C GLY A 231 -7.21 -3.34 23.31
N PHE A 232 -6.16 -4.15 23.48
CA PHE A 232 -5.15 -3.89 24.51
C PHE A 232 -4.41 -2.58 24.20
N GLY A 233 -4.43 -1.63 25.14
CA GLY A 233 -3.70 -0.37 25.05
C GLY A 233 -4.42 0.73 24.27
N ARG A 234 -5.73 0.84 24.35
CA ARG A 234 -6.42 2.11 24.07
C ARG A 234 -6.05 3.09 25.16
N PRO A 235 -5.52 4.29 24.83
CA PRO A 235 -5.37 5.37 25.80
C PRO A 235 -6.73 5.79 26.36
#